data_227926d7d9b07e18b26151027e230acb
#
_entry.id   227926d7d9b07e18b26151027e230acb
#
_cell.length_a   1.000
_cell.length_b   1.000
_cell.length_c   1.000
_cell.angle_alpha   90.00
_cell.angle_beta   90.00
_cell.angle_gamma   90.00
#
_symmetry.space_group_name_H-M   'P 1'
#
loop_
_entity.id
_entity.type
_entity.pdbx_description
1 polymer ?
#
loop_
_entity_poly.entity_id
_entity_poly.type
_entity_poly.pdbx_seq_one_letter_code
_entity_poly.pdbx_strand_id
1 'polypeptide(L)'
;DINGNCPVITANSVVANPDFEKIRESEKREYFYEPITESYKRYPDHKQSLDIWKKEGMAKKLLWPQFHGREHLNVNKWMNAINSSDKWELEAFENNVLLGLGRKSNKSRQYNYMASFEYSGPDEWESLNNIAYEGLALFDKIFGFSSKSFVAPCAIRGDHLDEILKENGVLFHQCGQQFIPIESGSLKMINRFWGQRNEQGQIYWRRNSTFEPSRNPSFDWVDSCMAEMNIAFRWRKPVVINSHRVNYIGSIVPEN
;
A
#
# COMPACT_ATOMS: atom_id res chain seq x y z
N ASP A 1 6.11 -4.06 -26.70
CA ASP A 1 6.67 -5.32 -27.20
C ASP A 1 6.63 -5.36 -28.73
N ILE A 2 7.09 -6.46 -29.34
CA ILE A 2 7.11 -6.63 -30.79
C ILE A 2 5.70 -6.61 -31.43
N ASN A 3 4.63 -6.74 -30.66
CA ASN A 3 3.24 -6.67 -31.08
C ASN A 3 2.62 -5.29 -30.85
N GLY A 4 3.40 -4.31 -30.46
CA GLY A 4 2.95 -2.95 -30.16
C GLY A 4 2.24 -2.77 -28.82
N ASN A 5 2.26 -3.78 -27.93
CA ASN A 5 1.67 -3.64 -26.59
C ASN A 5 2.59 -2.83 -25.68
N CYS A 6 2.02 -1.86 -25.00
CA CYS A 6 2.71 -1.11 -23.97
C CYS A 6 2.85 -1.92 -22.66
N PRO A 7 3.87 -1.67 -21.85
CA PRO A 7 3.91 -2.19 -20.50
C PRO A 7 2.74 -1.65 -19.67
N VAL A 8 2.23 -2.44 -18.74
CA VAL A 8 1.15 -2.03 -17.84
C VAL A 8 1.71 -1.74 -16.47
N ILE A 9 1.43 -0.55 -15.96
CA ILE A 9 1.75 -0.18 -14.57
C ILE A 9 0.64 -0.69 -13.66
N THR A 10 0.98 -1.59 -12.73
CA THR A 10 0.09 -1.96 -11.63
C THR A 10 0.23 -0.90 -10.54
N ALA A 11 -0.80 -0.07 -10.37
CA ALA A 11 -0.84 0.94 -9.33
C ALA A 11 -1.41 0.31 -8.04
N ASN A 12 -0.55 0.01 -7.07
CA ASN A 12 -0.99 -0.43 -5.76
C ASN A 12 -1.56 0.77 -5.01
N SER A 13 -2.90 0.80 -4.90
CA SER A 13 -3.66 1.98 -4.51
C SER A 13 -4.31 1.79 -3.16
N VAL A 14 -4.10 2.75 -2.25
CA VAL A 14 -5.02 2.98 -1.12
C VAL A 14 -6.26 3.71 -1.64
N VAL A 15 -7.37 3.61 -0.93
CA VAL A 15 -8.66 4.11 -1.41
C VAL A 15 -9.28 5.18 -0.52
N ALA A 16 -8.67 5.44 0.63
CA ALA A 16 -9.11 6.45 1.58
C ALA A 16 -7.94 7.14 2.27
N ASN A 17 -8.23 8.25 2.90
CA ASN A 17 -7.36 9.00 3.82
C ASN A 17 -8.13 9.28 5.11
N PRO A 18 -7.47 9.60 6.24
CA PRO A 18 -8.16 10.10 7.43
C PRO A 18 -8.97 11.35 7.14
N ASP A 19 -10.20 11.40 7.63
CA ASP A 19 -11.03 12.60 7.65
C ASP A 19 -10.70 13.41 8.91
N PHE A 20 -9.68 14.25 8.81
CA PHE A 20 -9.17 15.03 9.95
C PHE A 20 -10.24 15.92 10.57
N GLU A 21 -11.19 16.45 9.78
CA GLU A 21 -12.26 17.31 10.27
C GLU A 21 -13.23 16.54 11.16
N LYS A 22 -13.75 15.41 10.68
CA LYS A 22 -14.67 14.59 11.47
C LYS A 22 -14.00 13.96 12.69
N ILE A 23 -12.73 13.56 12.58
CA ILE A 23 -11.97 13.07 13.74
C ILE A 23 -11.83 14.18 14.79
N ARG A 24 -11.62 15.42 14.38
CA ARG A 24 -11.55 16.59 15.28
C ARG A 24 -12.91 16.90 15.91
N GLU A 25 -13.99 16.86 15.13
CA GLU A 25 -15.36 17.05 15.59
C GLU A 25 -15.78 16.00 16.63
N SER A 26 -15.31 14.76 16.52
CA SER A 26 -15.49 13.70 17.52
C SER A 26 -14.61 13.87 18.75
N GLU A 27 -13.86 14.96 18.87
CA GLU A 27 -12.85 15.16 19.93
C GLU A 27 -11.80 14.03 19.92
N LYS A 28 -11.45 13.49 18.75
CA LYS A 28 -10.53 12.37 18.55
C LYS A 28 -10.96 11.06 19.22
N ARG A 29 -12.25 10.88 19.48
CA ARG A 29 -12.78 9.64 20.07
C ARG A 29 -12.98 8.53 19.05
N GLU A 30 -13.33 8.94 17.80
CA GLU A 30 -13.64 8.01 16.71
C GLU A 30 -12.79 8.31 15.50
N TYR A 31 -12.46 7.23 14.77
CA TYR A 31 -11.76 7.33 13.51
C TYR A 31 -12.76 7.46 12.36
N PHE A 32 -12.55 8.44 11.52
CA PHE A 32 -13.27 8.65 10.27
C PHE A 32 -12.29 8.68 9.10
N TYR A 33 -12.73 8.18 7.95
CA TYR A 33 -11.96 8.26 6.72
C TYR A 33 -12.78 8.90 5.60
N GLU A 34 -12.09 9.50 4.65
CA GLU A 34 -12.66 9.99 3.42
C GLU A 34 -12.13 9.19 2.22
N PRO A 35 -12.99 8.84 1.24
CA PRO A 35 -12.53 8.26 -0.02
C PRO A 35 -11.54 9.19 -0.72
N ILE A 36 -10.55 8.63 -1.44
CA ILE A 36 -9.59 9.44 -2.23
C ILE A 36 -10.28 10.36 -3.25
N THR A 37 -11.49 10.02 -3.69
CA THR A 37 -12.31 10.87 -4.55
C THR A 37 -12.70 12.19 -3.91
N GLU A 38 -12.90 12.22 -2.59
CA GLU A 38 -13.16 13.44 -1.84
C GLU A 38 -11.87 14.23 -1.62
N SER A 39 -10.77 13.52 -1.30
CA SER A 39 -9.45 14.16 -1.21
C SER A 39 -9.07 14.90 -2.52
N TYR A 40 -9.30 14.28 -3.68
CA TYR A 40 -9.02 14.94 -4.97
C TYR A 40 -9.85 16.20 -5.20
N LYS A 41 -11.10 16.24 -4.75
CA LYS A 41 -11.96 17.44 -4.86
C LYS A 41 -11.43 18.60 -4.00
N ARG A 42 -10.83 18.30 -2.87
CA ARG A 42 -10.26 19.28 -1.94
C ARG A 42 -9.04 20.00 -2.52
N TYR A 43 -8.31 19.33 -3.42
CA TYR A 43 -7.12 19.87 -4.07
C TYR A 43 -7.43 20.19 -5.55
N PRO A 44 -7.68 21.47 -5.91
CA PRO A 44 -8.15 21.87 -7.24
C PRO A 44 -7.27 21.36 -8.39
N ASP A 45 -5.94 21.33 -8.19
CA ASP A 45 -4.97 20.86 -9.18
C ASP A 45 -5.03 19.36 -9.43
N HIS A 46 -5.66 18.61 -8.53
CA HIS A 46 -5.76 17.14 -8.58
C HIS A 46 -7.18 16.62 -8.83
N LYS A 47 -8.18 17.50 -8.94
CA LYS A 47 -9.61 17.10 -9.11
C LYS A 47 -9.86 16.22 -10.32
N GLN A 48 -9.02 16.30 -11.37
CA GLN A 48 -9.14 15.49 -12.58
C GLN A 48 -8.34 14.17 -12.51
N SER A 49 -7.59 13.91 -11.46
CA SER A 49 -6.68 12.76 -11.37
C SER A 49 -7.39 11.43 -11.59
N LEU A 50 -8.57 11.23 -10.99
CA LEU A 50 -9.34 10.00 -11.16
C LEU A 50 -9.85 9.82 -12.59
N ASP A 51 -10.25 10.89 -13.25
CA ASP A 51 -10.67 10.87 -14.66
C ASP A 51 -9.51 10.48 -15.57
N ILE A 52 -8.32 11.04 -15.34
CA ILE A 52 -7.09 10.70 -16.06
C ILE A 52 -6.78 9.21 -15.86
N TRP A 53 -6.86 8.71 -14.62
CA TRP A 53 -6.66 7.29 -14.33
C TRP A 53 -7.60 6.40 -15.13
N LYS A 54 -8.90 6.75 -15.16
CA LYS A 54 -9.93 5.94 -15.87
C LYS A 54 -9.82 6.09 -17.38
N LYS A 55 -9.77 7.30 -17.90
CA LYS A 55 -9.86 7.58 -19.34
C LYS A 55 -8.54 7.34 -20.08
N GLU A 56 -7.41 7.71 -19.47
CA GLU A 56 -6.10 7.57 -20.09
C GLU A 56 -5.36 6.31 -19.63
N GLY A 57 -5.37 6.03 -18.34
CA GLY A 57 -4.66 4.88 -17.77
C GLY A 57 -5.38 3.56 -18.03
N MET A 58 -6.55 3.38 -17.43
CA MET A 58 -7.27 2.10 -17.45
C MET A 58 -7.86 1.78 -18.84
N ALA A 59 -8.52 2.75 -19.49
CA ALA A 59 -9.13 2.53 -20.81
C ALA A 59 -8.09 2.17 -21.87
N LYS A 60 -6.88 2.73 -21.78
CA LYS A 60 -5.76 2.42 -22.68
C LYS A 60 -4.90 1.24 -22.19
N LYS A 61 -5.26 0.60 -21.08
CA LYS A 61 -4.52 -0.51 -20.46
C LYS A 61 -3.05 -0.18 -20.12
N LEU A 62 -2.78 1.07 -19.77
CA LEU A 62 -1.45 1.54 -19.36
C LEU A 62 -1.25 1.50 -17.85
N LEU A 63 -2.32 1.70 -17.08
CA LEU A 63 -2.33 1.73 -15.62
C LEU A 63 -3.50 0.90 -15.12
N TRP A 64 -3.21 -0.04 -14.20
CA TRP A 64 -4.24 -0.91 -13.64
C TRP A 64 -4.18 -0.88 -12.11
N PRO A 65 -5.15 -0.25 -11.43
CA PRO A 65 -5.18 -0.20 -9.98
C PRO A 65 -5.32 -1.59 -9.36
N GLN A 66 -4.65 -1.80 -8.24
CA GLN A 66 -4.82 -2.97 -7.37
C GLN A 66 -4.81 -2.54 -5.91
N PHE A 67 -5.48 -3.29 -5.06
CA PHE A 67 -5.71 -2.93 -3.67
C PHE A 67 -4.42 -2.96 -2.83
N HIS A 68 -4.22 -1.90 -2.05
CA HIS A 68 -3.06 -1.73 -1.17
C HIS A 68 -3.45 -1.38 0.28
N GLY A 69 -4.71 -1.55 0.62
CA GLY A 69 -5.28 -1.16 1.90
C GLY A 69 -6.33 -0.06 1.75
N ARG A 70 -7.18 0.11 2.76
CA ARG A 70 -8.13 1.22 2.80
C ARG A 70 -7.35 2.53 2.87
N GLU A 71 -6.47 2.67 3.85
CA GLU A 71 -5.43 3.70 3.96
C GLU A 71 -4.06 3.10 4.23
N HIS A 72 -3.00 3.85 4.02
CA HIS A 72 -1.62 3.45 4.37
C HIS A 72 -1.30 3.92 5.80
N LEU A 73 -2.17 3.55 6.73
CA LEU A 73 -2.15 3.98 8.13
C LEU A 73 -2.61 2.86 9.05
N ASN A 74 -1.86 2.60 10.11
CA ASN A 74 -2.33 1.79 11.22
C ASN A 74 -3.24 2.65 12.11
N VAL A 75 -4.54 2.52 11.92
CA VAL A 75 -5.55 3.35 12.57
C VAL A 75 -5.47 3.26 14.08
N ASN A 76 -5.38 2.05 14.64
CA ASN A 76 -5.37 1.84 16.09
C ASN A 76 -4.16 2.52 16.75
N LYS A 77 -2.96 2.30 16.18
CA LYS A 77 -1.73 2.91 16.71
C LYS A 77 -1.76 4.43 16.61
N TRP A 78 -2.23 4.96 15.49
CA TRP A 78 -2.27 6.38 15.24
C TRP A 78 -3.31 7.08 16.13
N MET A 79 -4.51 6.52 16.27
CA MET A 79 -5.55 7.05 17.18
C MET A 79 -5.05 7.05 18.63
N ASN A 80 -4.37 6.01 19.06
CA ASN A 80 -3.74 5.97 20.38
C ASN A 80 -2.67 7.07 20.55
N ALA A 81 -1.87 7.35 19.51
CA ALA A 81 -0.83 8.37 19.56
C ALA A 81 -1.41 9.78 19.69
N ILE A 82 -2.40 10.15 18.87
CA ILE A 82 -3.04 11.47 18.96
C ILE A 82 -3.85 11.67 20.25
N ASN A 83 -4.27 10.59 20.91
CA ASN A 83 -4.93 10.62 22.22
C ASN A 83 -3.97 10.56 23.42
N SER A 84 -2.74 10.12 23.22
CA SER A 84 -1.72 10.04 24.29
C SER A 84 -0.97 11.34 24.55
N SER A 85 -1.36 12.44 23.92
CA SER A 85 -0.70 13.76 24.02
C SER A 85 0.75 13.77 23.50
N ASP A 86 1.09 12.90 22.53
CA ASP A 86 2.35 13.03 21.80
C ASP A 86 2.34 14.35 21.02
N LYS A 87 3.21 15.27 21.43
CA LYS A 87 3.25 16.64 20.92
C LYS A 87 3.41 16.68 19.39
N TRP A 88 4.21 15.78 18.83
CA TRP A 88 4.49 15.77 17.40
C TRP A 88 3.32 15.23 16.58
N GLU A 89 2.67 14.18 17.09
CA GLU A 89 1.47 13.62 16.45
C GLU A 89 0.30 14.60 16.51
N LEU A 90 0.14 15.31 17.64
CA LEU A 90 -0.87 16.37 17.75
C LEU A 90 -0.59 17.54 16.82
N GLU A 91 0.65 18.01 16.72
CA GLU A 91 1.02 19.09 15.81
C GLU A 91 0.78 18.66 14.34
N ALA A 92 1.14 17.44 13.98
CA ALA A 92 0.88 16.89 12.65
C ALA A 92 -0.63 16.78 12.38
N PHE A 93 -1.41 16.28 13.35
CA PHE A 93 -2.86 16.17 13.25
C PHE A 93 -3.52 17.53 13.03
N GLU A 94 -3.14 18.55 13.80
CA GLU A 94 -3.70 19.90 13.66
C GLU A 94 -3.38 20.53 12.29
N ASN A 95 -2.29 20.13 11.66
CA ASN A 95 -1.92 20.53 10.30
C ASN A 95 -2.43 19.59 9.19
N ASN A 96 -3.30 18.62 9.51
CA ASN A 96 -3.83 17.61 8.58
C ASN A 96 -2.71 16.79 7.89
N VAL A 97 -1.66 16.46 8.62
CA VAL A 97 -0.50 15.70 8.14
C VAL A 97 -0.37 14.40 8.93
N LEU A 98 0.02 13.33 8.25
CA LEU A 98 0.42 12.08 8.87
C LEU A 98 1.94 12.02 9.01
N LEU A 99 2.43 11.78 10.21
CA LEU A 99 3.82 11.39 10.40
C LEU A 99 3.97 9.90 10.10
N GLY A 100 4.63 9.57 8.99
CA GLY A 100 4.83 8.18 8.58
C GLY A 100 5.75 7.39 9.52
N LEU A 101 6.68 8.10 10.18
CA LEU A 101 7.64 7.54 11.13
C LEU A 101 7.68 8.42 12.37
N GLY A 102 7.35 7.86 13.51
CA GLY A 102 7.53 8.55 14.80
C GLY A 102 9.00 8.91 15.01
N ARG A 103 9.25 10.14 15.47
CA ARG A 103 10.60 10.71 15.61
C ARG A 103 11.49 10.04 16.64
N LYS A 104 10.97 9.17 17.49
CA LYS A 104 11.65 8.75 18.73
C LYS A 104 12.15 7.33 18.75
N SER A 105 12.49 6.66 17.69
CA SER A 105 13.32 5.51 17.94
C SER A 105 14.12 5.01 16.75
N ASN A 106 15.40 5.10 16.87
CA ASN A 106 16.36 4.21 16.23
C ASN A 106 16.19 2.75 16.68
N LYS A 107 15.17 2.39 17.47
CA LYS A 107 15.10 1.10 18.16
C LYS A 107 13.76 0.36 18.14
N SER A 108 12.64 0.94 17.72
CA SER A 108 11.40 0.16 17.68
C SER A 108 10.48 0.55 16.53
N ARG A 109 9.93 -0.45 15.86
CA ARG A 109 8.84 -0.34 14.90
C ARG A 109 7.52 0.16 15.52
N GLN A 110 7.49 0.39 16.82
CA GLN A 110 6.33 0.85 17.57
C GLN A 110 5.73 2.17 17.07
N TYR A 111 6.54 2.99 16.40
CA TYR A 111 6.14 4.30 15.89
C TYR A 111 5.98 4.35 14.37
N ASN A 112 5.89 3.20 13.71
CA ASN A 112 5.60 3.16 12.30
C ASN A 112 4.10 3.03 12.09
N TYR A 113 3.45 4.15 11.80
CA TYR A 113 2.01 4.16 11.48
C TYR A 113 1.70 3.73 10.05
N MET A 114 2.71 3.46 9.22
CA MET A 114 2.49 3.10 7.81
C MET A 114 2.10 1.63 7.60
N ALA A 115 2.25 0.79 8.62
CA ALA A 115 1.93 -0.64 8.54
C ALA A 115 0.45 -0.89 8.91
N SER A 116 -0.47 -0.64 7.99
CA SER A 116 -1.93 -0.64 8.24
C SER A 116 -2.45 -1.90 8.91
N PHE A 117 -1.86 -3.06 8.62
CA PHE A 117 -2.30 -4.36 9.12
C PHE A 117 -1.35 -4.97 10.17
N GLU A 118 -0.51 -4.15 10.78
CA GLU A 118 0.26 -4.57 11.95
C GLU A 118 -0.65 -4.57 13.19
N TYR A 119 -0.51 -5.58 14.03
CA TYR A 119 -1.31 -5.78 15.23
C TYR A 119 -0.44 -6.22 16.42
N SER A 120 -0.97 -6.08 17.62
CA SER A 120 -0.32 -6.52 18.86
C SER A 120 -0.84 -7.88 19.33
N GLY A 121 -2.07 -8.22 19.03
CA GLY A 121 -2.71 -9.47 19.41
C GLY A 121 -3.93 -9.84 18.56
N PRO A 122 -4.48 -11.05 18.75
CA PRO A 122 -5.64 -11.54 18.00
C PRO A 122 -6.93 -10.73 18.20
N ASP A 123 -7.04 -10.01 19.29
CA ASP A 123 -8.16 -9.11 19.61
C ASP A 123 -8.34 -7.97 18.59
N GLU A 124 -7.28 -7.63 17.86
CA GLU A 124 -7.33 -6.63 16.78
C GLU A 124 -7.78 -7.21 15.42
N TRP A 125 -7.81 -8.53 15.22
CA TRP A 125 -8.04 -9.15 13.92
C TRP A 125 -9.39 -8.80 13.29
N GLU A 126 -10.45 -8.79 14.10
CA GLU A 126 -11.79 -8.44 13.61
C GLU A 126 -11.82 -7.01 13.05
N SER A 127 -11.24 -6.07 13.77
CA SER A 127 -11.12 -4.67 13.34
C SER A 127 -10.30 -4.56 12.03
N LEU A 128 -9.19 -5.27 11.90
CA LEU A 128 -8.37 -5.26 10.70
C LEU A 128 -9.05 -5.93 9.51
N ASN A 129 -9.81 -6.99 9.73
CA ASN A 129 -10.64 -7.64 8.71
C ASN A 129 -11.73 -6.67 8.20
N ASN A 130 -12.39 -5.93 9.11
CA ASN A 130 -13.36 -4.91 8.74
C ASN A 130 -12.74 -3.78 7.91
N ILE A 131 -11.56 -3.30 8.29
CA ILE A 131 -10.79 -2.30 7.52
C ILE A 131 -10.47 -2.82 6.11
N ALA A 132 -10.07 -4.08 5.99
CA ALA A 132 -9.79 -4.70 4.70
C ALA A 132 -11.06 -4.83 3.84
N TYR A 133 -12.17 -5.28 4.43
CA TYR A 133 -13.46 -5.41 3.77
C TYR A 133 -13.98 -4.07 3.24
N GLU A 134 -14.05 -3.06 4.10
CA GLU A 134 -14.48 -1.71 3.72
C GLU A 134 -13.58 -1.12 2.61
N GLY A 135 -12.28 -1.34 2.72
CA GLY A 135 -11.32 -0.89 1.72
C GLY A 135 -11.54 -1.56 0.36
N LEU A 136 -11.81 -2.86 0.33
CA LEU A 136 -12.11 -3.60 -0.91
C LEU A 136 -13.43 -3.17 -1.53
N ALA A 137 -14.47 -2.99 -0.72
CA ALA A 137 -15.76 -2.47 -1.18
C ALA A 137 -15.63 -1.05 -1.76
N LEU A 138 -14.84 -0.20 -1.10
CA LEU A 138 -14.56 1.15 -1.58
C LEU A 138 -13.71 1.14 -2.87
N PHE A 139 -12.75 0.22 -2.98
CA PHE A 139 -11.95 0.03 -4.19
C PHE A 139 -12.85 -0.31 -5.39
N ASP A 140 -13.75 -1.26 -5.21
CA ASP A 140 -14.72 -1.66 -6.25
C ASP A 140 -15.60 -0.47 -6.67
N LYS A 141 -16.13 0.27 -5.71
CA LYS A 141 -16.92 1.48 -5.96
C LYS A 141 -16.15 2.56 -6.74
N ILE A 142 -14.87 2.79 -6.40
CA ILE A 142 -14.06 3.83 -7.04
C ILE A 142 -13.64 3.43 -8.45
N PHE A 143 -13.15 2.20 -8.64
CA PHE A 143 -12.55 1.77 -9.90
C PHE A 143 -13.50 0.99 -10.82
N GLY A 144 -14.61 0.47 -10.29
CA GLY A 144 -15.64 -0.25 -11.05
C GLY A 144 -15.30 -1.72 -11.32
N PHE A 145 -14.37 -2.29 -10.56
CA PHE A 145 -14.02 -3.71 -10.59
C PHE A 145 -13.36 -4.16 -9.28
N SER A 146 -13.48 -5.45 -8.96
CA SER A 146 -12.86 -6.02 -7.76
C SER A 146 -11.38 -6.29 -7.98
N SER A 147 -10.53 -5.84 -7.04
CA SER A 147 -9.09 -6.08 -7.09
C SER A 147 -8.76 -7.56 -7.14
N LYS A 148 -7.86 -7.95 -8.02
CA LYS A 148 -7.40 -9.34 -8.15
C LYS A 148 -6.12 -9.62 -7.37
N SER A 149 -5.41 -8.59 -6.96
CA SER A 149 -4.19 -8.74 -6.17
C SER A 149 -4.12 -7.76 -5.02
N PHE A 150 -3.35 -8.15 -4.02
CA PHE A 150 -3.14 -7.36 -2.80
C PHE A 150 -1.66 -7.35 -2.43
N VAL A 151 -1.19 -6.21 -1.95
CA VAL A 151 0.06 -6.07 -1.22
C VAL A 151 -0.20 -5.31 0.07
N ALA A 152 0.17 -5.87 1.20
CA ALA A 152 0.03 -5.18 2.47
C ALA A 152 1.02 -4.00 2.57
N PRO A 153 0.60 -2.84 3.10
CA PRO A 153 1.53 -1.79 3.47
C PRO A 153 2.68 -2.32 4.32
N CYS A 154 3.91 -1.90 3.99
CA CYS A 154 5.15 -2.38 4.61
C CYS A 154 5.37 -3.90 4.57
N ALA A 155 4.60 -4.66 3.78
CA ALA A 155 4.58 -6.13 3.75
C ALA A 155 4.26 -6.78 5.12
N ILE A 156 3.61 -6.04 6.03
CA ILE A 156 3.26 -6.49 7.38
C ILE A 156 1.78 -6.84 7.44
N ARG A 157 1.48 -8.09 7.73
CA ARG A 157 0.12 -8.60 7.95
C ARG A 157 0.13 -10.01 8.55
N GLY A 158 -0.96 -10.39 9.20
CA GLY A 158 -1.25 -11.78 9.56
C GLY A 158 -1.96 -12.55 8.44
N ASP A 159 -1.97 -13.88 8.56
CA ASP A 159 -2.67 -14.77 7.61
C ASP A 159 -4.21 -14.77 7.85
N HIS A 160 -4.69 -14.23 8.98
CA HIS A 160 -6.13 -14.04 9.26
C HIS A 160 -6.84 -13.17 8.22
N LEU A 161 -6.12 -12.33 7.47
CA LEU A 161 -6.67 -11.54 6.36
C LEU A 161 -6.94 -12.35 5.09
N ASP A 162 -6.40 -13.56 4.96
CA ASP A 162 -6.45 -14.31 3.70
C ASP A 162 -7.88 -14.66 3.29
N GLU A 163 -8.74 -15.01 4.26
CA GLU A 163 -10.14 -15.35 4.02
C GLU A 163 -10.92 -14.16 3.48
N ILE A 164 -10.93 -13.03 4.18
CA ILE A 164 -11.67 -11.83 3.76
C ILE A 164 -11.17 -11.29 2.41
N LEU A 165 -9.87 -11.36 2.15
CA LEU A 165 -9.29 -11.00 0.86
C LEU A 165 -9.81 -11.91 -0.25
N LYS A 166 -9.86 -13.24 0.00
CA LYS A 166 -10.36 -14.24 -0.96
C LYS A 166 -11.83 -14.05 -1.28
N GLU A 167 -12.66 -13.88 -0.26
CA GLU A 167 -14.11 -13.67 -0.41
C GLU A 167 -14.42 -12.41 -1.24
N ASN A 168 -13.58 -11.40 -1.17
CA ASN A 168 -13.70 -10.16 -1.95
C ASN A 168 -12.90 -10.16 -3.27
N GLY A 169 -12.55 -11.34 -3.78
CA GLY A 169 -12.06 -11.53 -5.14
C GLY A 169 -10.55 -11.42 -5.33
N VAL A 170 -9.76 -11.27 -4.27
CA VAL A 170 -8.30 -11.27 -4.33
C VAL A 170 -7.78 -12.69 -4.55
N LEU A 171 -7.03 -12.89 -5.62
CA LEU A 171 -6.47 -14.17 -6.04
C LEU A 171 -4.96 -14.24 -5.84
N PHE A 172 -4.30 -13.09 -5.79
CA PHE A 172 -2.85 -12.99 -5.78
C PHE A 172 -2.35 -12.08 -4.65
N HIS A 173 -1.29 -12.52 -3.98
CA HIS A 173 -0.52 -11.71 -3.03
C HIS A 173 0.79 -11.26 -3.67
N GLN A 174 1.00 -9.95 -3.78
CA GLN A 174 2.22 -9.36 -4.34
C GLN A 174 3.29 -9.26 -3.26
N CYS A 175 3.81 -10.37 -2.77
CA CYS A 175 4.88 -10.32 -1.78
C CYS A 175 5.92 -11.43 -1.94
N GLY A 176 7.19 -11.09 -1.76
CA GLY A 176 8.29 -12.05 -1.68
C GLY A 176 8.70 -12.33 -0.23
N GLN A 177 8.51 -11.35 0.64
CA GLN A 177 8.73 -11.45 2.07
C GLN A 177 7.49 -10.90 2.77
N GLN A 178 6.94 -11.67 3.68
CA GLN A 178 5.82 -11.28 4.54
C GLN A 178 6.34 -11.20 5.97
N PHE A 179 5.97 -10.12 6.67
CA PHE A 179 6.27 -9.96 8.07
C PHE A 179 5.00 -10.14 8.89
N ILE A 180 4.99 -11.15 9.75
CA ILE A 180 3.85 -11.48 10.62
C ILE A 180 4.15 -10.95 12.02
N PRO A 181 3.29 -10.08 12.58
CA PRO A 181 3.40 -9.68 13.98
C PRO A 181 3.24 -10.88 14.91
N ILE A 182 4.07 -10.94 15.95
CA ILE A 182 4.01 -11.94 16.99
C ILE A 182 3.90 -11.28 18.37
N GLU A 183 3.37 -12.01 19.35
CA GLU A 183 3.02 -11.49 20.68
C GLU A 183 4.14 -10.75 21.41
N SER A 184 5.41 -11.05 21.08
CA SER A 184 6.56 -10.32 21.66
C SER A 184 6.72 -8.88 21.15
N GLY A 185 5.83 -8.41 20.25
CA GLY A 185 5.96 -7.10 19.57
C GLY A 185 7.03 -7.10 18.48
N SER A 186 7.62 -8.25 18.15
CA SER A 186 8.54 -8.43 17.03
C SER A 186 7.83 -8.94 15.78
N LEU A 187 8.57 -9.05 14.66
CA LEU A 187 8.02 -9.54 13.40
C LEU A 187 8.74 -10.82 13.00
N LYS A 188 7.95 -11.86 12.70
CA LYS A 188 8.43 -13.07 12.06
C LYS A 188 8.45 -12.88 10.55
N MET A 189 9.62 -12.96 9.94
CA MET A 189 9.75 -12.91 8.49
C MET A 189 9.50 -14.28 7.88
N ILE A 190 8.63 -14.33 6.87
CA ILE A 190 8.37 -15.51 6.07
C ILE A 190 8.70 -15.21 4.61
N ASN A 191 9.53 -16.04 4.00
CA ASN A 191 9.76 -16.00 2.57
C ASN A 191 8.62 -16.72 1.84
N ARG A 192 8.03 -16.03 0.87
CA ARG A 192 7.00 -16.57 -0.02
C ARG A 192 7.60 -16.79 -1.40
N PHE A 193 7.26 -17.89 -2.03
CA PHE A 193 7.81 -18.26 -3.33
C PHE A 193 6.79 -18.02 -4.44
N TRP A 194 7.29 -17.73 -5.62
CA TRP A 194 6.46 -17.55 -6.80
C TRP A 194 5.61 -18.81 -7.09
N GLY A 195 4.29 -18.62 -7.15
CA GLY A 195 3.34 -19.72 -7.38
C GLY A 195 2.97 -20.52 -6.14
N GLN A 196 3.60 -20.26 -4.99
CA GLN A 196 3.17 -20.84 -3.72
C GLN A 196 1.72 -20.44 -3.44
N ARG A 197 0.95 -21.35 -2.85
CA ARG A 197 -0.43 -21.09 -2.44
C ARG A 197 -0.52 -21.00 -0.91
N ASN A 198 -1.43 -20.14 -0.43
CA ASN A 198 -1.86 -20.16 0.96
C ASN A 198 -2.99 -21.17 1.16
N GLU A 199 -3.52 -21.29 2.37
CA GLU A 199 -4.62 -22.23 2.73
C GLU A 199 -5.92 -21.91 1.98
N GLN A 200 -6.14 -20.64 1.61
CA GLN A 200 -7.29 -20.19 0.83
C GLN A 200 -7.11 -20.39 -0.69
N GLY A 201 -5.98 -20.98 -1.12
CA GLY A 201 -5.67 -21.24 -2.52
C GLY A 201 -5.19 -20.01 -3.30
N GLN A 202 -5.00 -18.86 -2.64
CA GLN A 202 -4.45 -17.65 -3.26
C GLN A 202 -2.97 -17.84 -3.56
N ILE A 203 -2.48 -17.22 -4.61
CA ILE A 203 -1.13 -17.43 -5.15
C ILE A 203 -0.22 -16.27 -4.75
N TYR A 204 0.98 -16.58 -4.25
CA TYR A 204 2.02 -15.58 -4.01
C TYR A 204 2.76 -15.25 -5.31
N TRP A 205 2.89 -13.97 -5.55
CA TRP A 205 3.54 -13.41 -6.72
C TRP A 205 4.66 -12.46 -6.28
N ARG A 206 5.86 -12.65 -6.78
CA ARG A 206 7.00 -11.81 -6.42
C ARG A 206 7.27 -10.75 -7.48
N ARG A 207 7.59 -9.55 -7.04
CA ARG A 207 8.29 -8.57 -7.86
C ARG A 207 9.74 -9.00 -7.94
N ASN A 208 10.27 -9.22 -9.13
CA ASN A 208 11.55 -9.88 -9.37
C ASN A 208 12.57 -9.01 -10.11
N SER A 209 12.24 -7.74 -10.28
CA SER A 209 13.15 -6.71 -10.75
C SER A 209 12.89 -5.42 -9.99
N THR A 210 13.89 -4.58 -9.79
CA THR A 210 13.80 -3.36 -8.98
C THR A 210 14.34 -2.17 -9.74
N PHE A 211 13.59 -1.06 -9.72
CA PHE A 211 14.01 0.21 -10.31
C PHE A 211 13.68 1.36 -9.35
N GLU A 212 14.69 1.85 -8.61
CA GLU A 212 14.53 2.83 -7.52
C GLU A 212 15.59 3.95 -7.59
N PRO A 213 15.69 4.70 -8.69
CA PRO A 213 16.73 5.72 -8.88
C PRO A 213 16.77 6.77 -7.77
N SER A 214 15.63 7.18 -7.23
CA SER A 214 15.58 8.15 -6.14
C SER A 214 16.20 7.66 -4.83
N ARG A 215 16.37 6.34 -4.66
CA ARG A 215 16.97 5.75 -3.44
C ARG A 215 18.48 5.91 -3.40
N ASN A 216 19.12 5.78 -4.55
CA ASN A 216 20.57 5.94 -4.71
C ASN A 216 20.88 6.40 -6.14
N PRO A 217 20.98 7.71 -6.39
CA PRO A 217 21.23 8.25 -7.74
C PRO A 217 22.57 7.83 -8.36
N SER A 218 23.54 7.41 -7.53
CA SER A 218 24.86 6.96 -8.03
C SER A 218 24.88 5.50 -8.49
N PHE A 219 23.81 4.73 -8.27
CA PHE A 219 23.72 3.34 -8.66
C PHE A 219 23.14 3.21 -10.07
N ASP A 220 23.72 2.34 -10.90
CA ASP A 220 23.17 2.06 -12.23
C ASP A 220 21.93 1.16 -12.13
N TRP A 221 20.78 1.81 -11.95
CA TRP A 221 19.49 1.14 -11.87
C TRP A 221 19.03 0.54 -13.18
N VAL A 222 19.45 1.11 -14.31
CA VAL A 222 19.08 0.61 -15.63
C VAL A 222 19.74 -0.72 -15.88
N ASP A 223 21.06 -0.80 -15.76
CA ASP A 223 21.81 -2.03 -15.98
C ASP A 223 21.42 -3.12 -14.98
N SER A 224 21.21 -2.76 -13.71
CA SER A 224 20.74 -3.69 -12.67
C SER A 224 19.36 -4.25 -13.00
N CYS A 225 18.40 -3.39 -13.33
CA CYS A 225 17.05 -3.80 -13.69
C CYS A 225 17.04 -4.69 -14.93
N MET A 226 17.81 -4.34 -15.96
CA MET A 226 17.96 -5.13 -17.19
C MET A 226 18.58 -6.50 -16.92
N ALA A 227 19.57 -6.58 -16.03
CA ALA A 227 20.16 -7.86 -15.63
C ALA A 227 19.13 -8.77 -14.94
N GLU A 228 18.34 -8.23 -14.01
CA GLU A 228 17.26 -8.97 -13.33
C GLU A 228 16.17 -9.42 -14.32
N MET A 229 15.79 -8.56 -15.28
CA MET A 229 14.86 -8.91 -16.35
C MET A 229 15.38 -10.08 -17.20
N ASN A 230 16.65 -10.03 -17.61
CA ASN A 230 17.28 -11.10 -18.39
C ASN A 230 17.32 -12.43 -17.63
N ILE A 231 17.57 -12.39 -16.32
CA ILE A 231 17.49 -13.58 -15.46
C ILE A 231 16.06 -14.15 -15.46
N ALA A 232 15.05 -13.30 -15.28
CA ALA A 232 13.66 -13.74 -15.30
C ALA A 232 13.28 -14.41 -16.62
N PHE A 233 13.62 -13.81 -17.75
CA PHE A 233 13.35 -14.36 -19.08
C PHE A 233 14.10 -15.67 -19.34
N ARG A 234 15.36 -15.81 -18.89
CA ARG A 234 16.10 -17.07 -18.97
C ARG A 234 15.38 -18.20 -18.25
N TRP A 235 14.71 -17.90 -17.14
CA TRP A 235 13.89 -18.84 -16.38
C TRP A 235 12.44 -18.93 -16.86
N ARG A 236 12.11 -18.30 -17.99
CA ARG A 236 10.73 -18.23 -18.55
C ARG A 236 9.73 -17.72 -17.53
N LYS A 237 10.11 -16.75 -16.73
CA LYS A 237 9.26 -16.05 -15.77
C LYS A 237 8.90 -14.68 -16.31
N PRO A 238 7.68 -14.18 -16.03
CA PRO A 238 7.36 -12.80 -16.33
C PRO A 238 8.22 -11.86 -15.48
N VAL A 239 8.48 -10.68 -16.03
CA VAL A 239 9.16 -9.61 -15.29
C VAL A 239 8.11 -8.75 -14.59
N VAL A 240 8.31 -8.53 -13.29
CA VAL A 240 7.51 -7.62 -12.48
C VAL A 240 8.45 -6.65 -11.79
N ILE A 241 8.51 -5.43 -12.33
CA ILE A 241 9.39 -4.38 -11.82
C ILE A 241 8.73 -3.75 -10.60
N ASN A 242 9.49 -3.63 -9.51
CA ASN A 242 9.13 -2.87 -8.33
C ASN A 242 9.72 -1.46 -8.43
N SER A 243 8.86 -0.45 -8.35
CA SER A 243 9.29 0.94 -8.32
C SER A 243 8.28 1.78 -7.55
N HIS A 244 8.75 2.77 -6.81
CA HIS A 244 7.90 3.70 -6.08
C HIS A 244 7.61 4.96 -6.91
N ARG A 245 6.45 5.55 -6.69
CA ARG A 245 6.02 6.76 -7.42
C ARG A 245 7.02 7.92 -7.35
N VAL A 246 7.79 8.01 -6.26
CA VAL A 246 8.82 9.05 -6.09
C VAL A 246 9.85 9.08 -7.23
N ASN A 247 10.06 7.95 -7.90
CA ASN A 247 10.96 7.85 -9.04
C ASN A 247 10.44 8.52 -10.33
N TYR A 248 9.19 9.02 -10.31
CA TYR A 248 8.50 9.56 -11.49
C TYR A 248 7.90 10.96 -11.24
N ILE A 249 8.14 11.55 -10.07
CA ILE A 249 7.54 12.82 -9.67
C ILE A 249 8.65 13.86 -9.44
N GLY A 250 8.94 14.65 -10.48
CA GLY A 250 9.98 15.68 -10.44
C GLY A 250 9.73 16.81 -9.43
N SER A 251 8.50 16.99 -8.90
CA SER A 251 8.25 17.93 -7.82
C SER A 251 8.82 17.49 -6.46
N ILE A 252 9.11 16.20 -6.30
CA ILE A 252 9.71 15.63 -5.08
C ILE A 252 11.22 15.45 -5.26
N VAL A 253 11.63 14.99 -6.43
CA VAL A 253 13.03 14.80 -6.83
C VAL A 253 13.20 15.45 -8.19
N PRO A 254 13.75 16.69 -8.26
CA PRO A 254 13.79 17.49 -9.50
C PRO A 254 14.53 16.82 -10.67
N GLU A 255 15.43 15.89 -10.36
CA GLU A 255 16.23 15.15 -11.35
C GLU A 255 15.47 13.97 -12.01
N ASN A 256 14.23 13.66 -11.56
CA ASN A 256 13.40 12.58 -12.10
C ASN A 256 12.63 12.98 -13.35
#